data_6e4664a2845d072e596cac18b95d60ba
#
_entry.id   6e4664a2845d072e596cac18b95d60ba
#
_cell.length_a   1.000
_cell.length_b   1.000
_cell.length_c   1.000
_cell.angle_alpha   90.00
_cell.angle_beta   90.00
_cell.angle_gamma   90.00
#
_symmetry.space_group_name_H-M   'P 1'
#
loop_
_entity.id
_entity.type
_entity.pdbx_description
1 polymer ?
#
loop_
_entity_poly.entity_id
_entity_poly.type
_entity_poly.pdbx_seq_one_letter_code
_entity_poly.pdbx_strand_id
1 'polypeptide(L)'
;MRKFFVVVAIMLWAGAAVAQHSHGSMKGPNGGPMQDVAGVHAELMVSGNVVTINLLDESNKPTAAKGFSGTVLIVSGSNRETVQLAVAGDNALKGEAKAPIAAGAAVTLVLKNAGGKSGQVKF
;
A
#
# COMPACT_ATOMS: atom_id res chain seq x y z
N MET A 1 68.00 17.78 14.31
CA MET A 1 67.06 16.87 13.63
C MET A 1 65.69 17.00 14.25
N ARG A 2 64.81 17.66 13.55
CA ARG A 2 63.41 17.80 13.99
C ARG A 2 62.60 16.72 13.30
N LYS A 3 62.08 15.76 14.06
CA LYS A 3 61.14 14.77 13.55
C LYS A 3 59.72 15.36 13.56
N PHE A 4 59.21 15.61 12.39
CA PHE A 4 57.81 15.97 12.20
C PHE A 4 56.98 14.72 12.30
N PHE A 5 56.20 14.56 13.34
CA PHE A 5 55.13 13.58 13.39
C PHE A 5 53.89 14.15 12.66
N VAL A 6 53.63 13.63 11.49
CA VAL A 6 52.38 13.90 10.81
C VAL A 6 51.36 12.97 11.42
N VAL A 7 50.49 13.52 12.24
CA VAL A 7 49.30 12.82 12.72
C VAL A 7 48.27 12.90 11.61
N VAL A 8 48.09 11.81 10.88
CA VAL A 8 46.99 11.67 9.92
C VAL A 8 45.74 11.33 10.75
N ALA A 9 44.91 12.34 10.95
CA ALA A 9 43.58 12.13 11.51
C ALA A 9 42.69 11.52 10.42
N ILE A 10 42.47 10.23 10.53
CA ILE A 10 41.50 9.53 9.69
C ILE A 10 40.12 9.87 10.26
N MET A 11 39.43 10.82 9.61
CA MET A 11 38.02 11.05 9.89
C MET A 11 37.22 9.87 9.29
N LEU A 12 36.82 8.97 10.16
CA LEU A 12 35.77 8.02 9.82
C LEU A 12 34.46 8.80 9.69
N TRP A 13 34.06 9.06 8.48
CA TRP A 13 32.67 9.41 8.22
C TRP A 13 31.85 8.12 8.36
N ALA A 14 31.26 7.95 9.51
CA ALA A 14 30.18 7.01 9.68
C ALA A 14 29.01 7.56 8.87
N GLY A 15 28.87 7.08 7.64
CA GLY A 15 27.69 7.31 6.85
C GLY A 15 26.53 6.67 7.59
N ALA A 16 25.63 7.48 8.13
CA ALA A 16 24.37 6.99 8.62
C ALA A 16 23.65 6.38 7.41
N ALA A 17 23.63 5.04 7.35
CA ALA A 17 22.77 4.33 6.43
C ALA A 17 21.35 4.64 6.87
N VAL A 18 20.71 5.62 6.21
CA VAL A 18 19.27 5.79 6.31
C VAL A 18 18.70 4.53 5.69
N ALA A 19 18.20 3.62 6.53
CA ALA A 19 17.43 2.51 6.07
C ALA A 19 16.21 3.09 5.38
N GLN A 20 16.26 3.20 4.07
CA GLN A 20 15.06 3.42 3.29
C GLN A 20 14.22 2.17 3.50
N HIS A 21 13.18 2.32 4.30
CA HIS A 21 12.06 1.42 4.22
C HIS A 21 11.45 1.64 2.84
N SER A 22 12.08 1.04 1.82
CA SER A 22 11.35 0.79 0.61
C SER A 22 10.23 -0.14 1.05
N HIS A 23 9.03 0.40 1.10
CA HIS A 23 7.85 -0.43 1.05
C HIS A 23 7.88 -1.08 -0.33
N GLY A 24 8.80 -2.04 -0.49
CA GLY A 24 8.84 -2.89 -1.66
C GLY A 24 7.44 -3.44 -1.80
N SER A 25 6.82 -3.20 -2.97
CA SER A 25 5.49 -3.67 -3.25
C SER A 25 5.43 -5.17 -2.98
N MET A 26 4.89 -5.54 -1.82
CA MET A 26 4.54 -6.93 -1.57
C MET A 26 3.47 -7.32 -2.58
N LYS A 27 3.56 -8.53 -3.11
CA LYS A 27 2.50 -9.11 -3.91
C LYS A 27 1.65 -10.01 -3.05
N GLY A 28 0.35 -9.86 -3.21
CA GLY A 28 -0.61 -10.73 -2.56
C GLY A 28 -0.73 -12.09 -3.26
N PRO A 29 -1.49 -13.01 -2.67
CA PRO A 29 -1.66 -14.37 -3.19
C PRO A 29 -2.34 -14.43 -4.56
N ASN A 30 -3.05 -13.37 -4.97
CA ASN A 30 -3.67 -13.29 -6.29
C ASN A 30 -2.80 -12.50 -7.30
N GLY A 31 -1.57 -12.16 -6.93
CA GLY A 31 -0.62 -11.47 -7.80
C GLY A 31 -0.75 -9.95 -7.85
N GLY A 32 -1.65 -9.37 -7.07
CA GLY A 32 -1.82 -7.92 -6.98
C GLY A 32 -0.88 -7.28 -5.96
N PRO A 33 -0.62 -5.97 -6.08
CA PRO A 33 0.13 -5.25 -5.07
C PRO A 33 -0.61 -5.27 -3.74
N MET A 34 0.14 -5.39 -2.65
CA MET A 34 -0.40 -5.55 -1.31
C MET A 34 0.20 -4.53 -0.36
N GLN A 35 -0.62 -3.94 0.50
CA GLN A 35 -0.23 -2.97 1.51
C GLN A 35 -0.88 -3.28 2.85
N ASP A 36 -0.20 -2.91 3.94
CA ASP A 36 -0.73 -3.01 5.29
C ASP A 36 -1.57 -1.77 5.60
N VAL A 37 -2.81 -1.98 6.00
CA VAL A 37 -3.73 -0.89 6.35
C VAL A 37 -4.81 -1.36 7.32
N ALA A 38 -5.12 -0.55 8.32
CA ALA A 38 -6.19 -0.80 9.28
C ALA A 38 -6.14 -2.21 9.93
N GLY A 39 -4.93 -2.72 10.17
CA GLY A 39 -4.70 -4.01 10.83
C GLY A 39 -4.79 -5.24 9.94
N VAL A 40 -4.90 -5.08 8.63
CA VAL A 40 -4.95 -6.18 7.65
C VAL A 40 -3.99 -5.93 6.50
N HIS A 41 -3.72 -6.97 5.72
CA HIS A 41 -3.13 -6.83 4.39
C HIS A 41 -4.24 -6.61 3.37
N ALA A 42 -4.10 -5.58 2.55
CA ALA A 42 -5.03 -5.27 1.47
C ALA A 42 -4.35 -5.50 0.13
N GLU A 43 -4.88 -6.41 -0.67
CA GLU A 43 -4.40 -6.70 -2.02
C GLU A 43 -5.30 -6.03 -3.05
N LEU A 44 -4.71 -5.20 -3.91
CA LEU A 44 -5.43 -4.49 -4.98
C LEU A 44 -5.49 -5.35 -6.24
N MET A 45 -6.70 -5.58 -6.73
CA MET A 45 -6.95 -6.18 -8.04
C MET A 45 -7.78 -5.23 -8.88
N VAL A 46 -7.39 -5.02 -10.12
CA VAL A 46 -8.12 -4.17 -11.08
C VAL A 46 -8.46 -4.99 -12.30
N SER A 47 -9.70 -4.95 -12.72
CA SER A 47 -10.18 -5.58 -13.94
C SER A 47 -11.15 -4.64 -14.64
N GLY A 48 -10.76 -4.09 -15.80
CA GLY A 48 -11.55 -3.09 -16.50
C GLY A 48 -11.80 -1.85 -15.64
N ASN A 49 -13.03 -1.64 -15.25
CA ASN A 49 -13.43 -0.56 -14.35
C ASN A 49 -13.72 -1.04 -12.92
N VAL A 50 -13.47 -2.31 -12.61
CA VAL A 50 -13.73 -2.89 -11.30
C VAL A 50 -12.48 -2.89 -10.44
N VAL A 51 -12.60 -2.35 -9.25
CA VAL A 51 -11.58 -2.42 -8.19
C VAL A 51 -12.01 -3.44 -7.16
N THR A 52 -11.13 -4.36 -6.83
CA THR A 52 -11.32 -5.34 -5.76
C THR A 52 -10.19 -5.18 -4.75
N ILE A 53 -10.54 -5.09 -3.48
CA ILE A 53 -9.60 -5.14 -2.37
C ILE A 53 -9.82 -6.45 -1.63
N ASN A 54 -8.89 -7.37 -1.74
CA ASN A 54 -8.90 -8.60 -0.96
C ASN A 54 -8.26 -8.34 0.40
N LEU A 55 -8.92 -8.77 1.45
CA LEU A 55 -8.44 -8.61 2.83
C LEU A 55 -7.82 -9.92 3.32
N LEU A 56 -6.61 -9.81 3.85
CA LEU A 56 -5.82 -10.94 4.30
C LEU A 56 -5.30 -10.66 5.72
N ASP A 57 -5.09 -11.72 6.49
CA ASP A 57 -4.42 -11.63 7.78
C ASP A 57 -2.89 -11.60 7.62
N GLU A 58 -2.18 -11.55 8.75
CA GLU A 58 -0.70 -11.52 8.76
C GLU A 58 -0.06 -12.76 8.13
N SER A 59 -0.80 -13.86 8.05
CA SER A 59 -0.35 -15.11 7.41
C SER A 59 -0.76 -15.21 5.94
N ASN A 60 -1.24 -14.12 5.35
CA ASN A 60 -1.76 -14.05 3.97
C ASN A 60 -2.96 -14.97 3.72
N LYS A 61 -3.72 -15.28 4.75
CA LYS A 61 -4.98 -16.02 4.64
C LYS A 61 -6.15 -15.03 4.56
N PRO A 62 -7.21 -15.38 3.83
CA PRO A 62 -8.39 -14.54 3.76
C PRO A 62 -8.95 -14.21 5.14
N THR A 63 -9.24 -12.93 5.37
CA THR A 63 -9.93 -12.47 6.58
C THR A 63 -11.28 -11.87 6.23
N ALA A 64 -12.24 -11.98 7.16
CA ALA A 64 -13.61 -11.52 6.90
C ALA A 64 -13.68 -10.03 6.61
N ALA A 65 -14.36 -9.66 5.53
CA ALA A 65 -14.59 -8.26 5.15
C ALA A 65 -15.78 -7.63 5.86
N LYS A 66 -16.59 -8.42 6.53
CA LYS A 66 -17.76 -7.94 7.28
C LYS A 66 -17.38 -6.87 8.29
N GLY A 67 -18.05 -5.74 8.25
CA GLY A 67 -17.78 -4.61 9.12
C GLY A 67 -16.70 -3.64 8.59
N PHE A 68 -15.97 -4.02 7.55
CA PHE A 68 -15.06 -3.12 6.87
C PHE A 68 -15.81 -2.20 5.91
N SER A 69 -15.29 -1.00 5.74
CA SER A 69 -15.73 -0.08 4.70
C SER A 69 -14.50 0.57 4.07
N GLY A 70 -14.61 0.98 2.84
CA GLY A 70 -13.48 1.56 2.13
C GLY A 70 -13.89 2.44 0.97
N THR A 71 -12.93 3.27 0.59
CA THR A 71 -13.04 4.17 -0.56
C THR A 71 -11.69 4.18 -1.26
N VAL A 72 -11.68 4.16 -2.57
CA VAL A 72 -10.46 4.34 -3.35
C VAL A 72 -10.51 5.63 -4.14
N LEU A 73 -9.41 6.36 -4.18
CA LEU A 73 -9.17 7.46 -5.08
C LEU A 73 -8.28 6.96 -6.21
N ILE A 74 -8.77 7.08 -7.44
CA ILE A 74 -8.04 6.67 -8.64
C ILE A 74 -7.61 7.93 -9.36
N VAL A 75 -6.31 8.08 -9.62
CA VAL A 75 -5.73 9.22 -10.33
C VAL A 75 -5.00 8.72 -11.56
N SER A 76 -5.41 9.18 -12.73
CA SER A 76 -4.78 8.88 -14.01
C SER A 76 -4.63 10.19 -14.79
N GLY A 77 -3.41 10.73 -14.83
CA GLY A 77 -3.17 12.04 -15.42
C GLY A 77 -3.97 13.13 -14.69
N SER A 78 -4.82 13.84 -15.44
CA SER A 78 -5.72 14.86 -14.89
C SER A 78 -7.06 14.30 -14.40
N ASN A 79 -7.32 13.02 -14.64
CA ASN A 79 -8.57 12.36 -14.24
C ASN A 79 -8.47 11.87 -12.80
N ARG A 80 -9.48 12.20 -12.00
CA ARG A 80 -9.61 11.77 -10.61
C ARG A 80 -11.01 11.22 -10.41
N GLU A 81 -11.09 10.05 -9.78
CA GLU A 81 -12.36 9.44 -9.42
C GLU A 81 -12.29 8.81 -8.04
N THR A 82 -13.31 9.07 -7.24
CA THR A 82 -13.49 8.42 -5.94
C THR A 82 -14.52 7.32 -6.08
N VAL A 83 -14.17 6.11 -5.69
CA VAL A 83 -15.03 4.93 -5.79
C VAL A 83 -15.33 4.41 -4.39
N GLN A 84 -16.61 4.32 -4.05
CA GLN A 84 -17.07 3.68 -2.82
C GLN A 84 -16.94 2.17 -2.97
N LEU A 85 -16.39 1.52 -1.96
CA LEU A 85 -16.28 0.07 -1.89
C LEU A 85 -17.36 -0.52 -1.00
N ALA A 86 -17.88 -1.67 -1.38
CA ALA A 86 -18.83 -2.43 -0.60
C ALA A 86 -18.34 -3.87 -0.43
N VAL A 87 -18.71 -4.50 0.66
CA VAL A 87 -18.36 -5.91 0.91
C VAL A 87 -18.90 -6.78 -0.22
N ALA A 88 -18.02 -7.60 -0.79
CA ALA A 88 -18.32 -8.52 -1.88
C ALA A 88 -17.73 -9.89 -1.56
N GLY A 89 -18.57 -10.86 -1.27
CA GLY A 89 -18.14 -12.17 -0.80
C GLY A 89 -17.61 -12.12 0.65
N ASP A 90 -16.78 -13.09 1.02
CA ASP A 90 -16.37 -13.27 2.41
C ASP A 90 -15.21 -12.36 2.83
N ASN A 91 -14.29 -12.08 1.91
CA ASN A 91 -13.03 -11.41 2.26
C ASN A 91 -12.65 -10.28 1.30
N ALA A 92 -13.59 -9.71 0.57
CA ALA A 92 -13.30 -8.67 -0.40
C ALA A 92 -14.24 -7.47 -0.28
N LEU A 93 -13.71 -6.31 -0.70
CA LEU A 93 -14.47 -5.11 -0.99
C LEU A 93 -14.36 -4.82 -2.49
N LYS A 94 -15.45 -4.43 -3.12
CA LYS A 94 -15.49 -4.09 -4.54
C LYS A 94 -16.17 -2.75 -4.80
N GLY A 95 -15.75 -2.10 -5.86
CA GLY A 95 -16.39 -0.92 -6.40
C GLY A 95 -16.17 -0.81 -7.89
N GLU A 96 -17.03 -0.08 -8.56
CA GLU A 96 -16.95 0.18 -10.00
C GLU A 96 -16.65 1.65 -10.26
N ALA A 97 -15.62 1.90 -11.07
CA ALA A 97 -15.32 3.20 -11.60
C ALA A 97 -16.22 3.49 -12.80
N LYS A 98 -16.41 4.76 -13.13
CA LYS A 98 -17.20 5.18 -14.30
C LYS A 98 -16.50 4.89 -15.62
N ALA A 99 -15.18 4.88 -15.60
CA ALA A 99 -14.33 4.62 -16.76
C ALA A 99 -13.36 3.49 -16.45
N PRO A 100 -12.84 2.80 -17.49
CA PRO A 100 -11.79 1.80 -17.31
C PRO A 100 -10.58 2.42 -16.60
N ILE A 101 -9.99 1.66 -15.68
CA ILE A 101 -8.84 2.08 -14.91
C ILE A 101 -7.59 1.82 -15.73
N ALA A 102 -6.84 2.89 -16.02
CA ALA A 102 -5.63 2.78 -16.81
C ALA A 102 -4.54 2.01 -16.03
N ALA A 103 -3.72 1.24 -16.77
CA ALA A 103 -2.51 0.66 -16.22
C ALA A 103 -1.60 1.79 -15.72
N GLY A 104 -1.07 1.64 -14.51
CA GLY A 104 -0.23 2.66 -13.89
C GLY A 104 -0.98 3.81 -13.22
N ALA A 105 -2.32 3.79 -13.18
CA ALA A 105 -3.09 4.73 -12.39
C ALA A 105 -2.71 4.62 -10.90
N ALA A 106 -2.60 5.77 -10.24
CA ALA A 106 -2.36 5.80 -8.80
C ALA A 106 -3.66 5.49 -8.07
N VAL A 107 -3.62 4.51 -7.16
CA VAL A 107 -4.77 4.12 -6.35
C VAL A 107 -4.45 4.35 -4.89
N THR A 108 -5.24 5.17 -4.22
CA THR A 108 -5.17 5.40 -2.79
C THR A 108 -6.38 4.77 -2.12
N LEU A 109 -6.14 3.88 -1.17
CA LEU A 109 -7.18 3.21 -0.40
C LEU A 109 -7.30 3.86 0.97
N VAL A 110 -8.51 4.23 1.35
CA VAL A 110 -8.88 4.53 2.73
C VAL A 110 -9.75 3.38 3.23
N LEU A 111 -9.29 2.69 4.24
CA LEU A 111 -9.96 1.51 4.79
C LEU A 111 -10.27 1.74 6.26
N LYS A 112 -11.49 1.39 6.66
CA LYS A 112 -11.93 1.40 8.04
C LYS A 112 -12.34 -0.01 8.45
N ASN A 113 -11.77 -0.51 9.56
CA ASN A 113 -12.10 -1.84 10.06
C ASN A 113 -13.37 -1.83 10.93
N ALA A 114 -13.85 -3.01 11.31
CA ALA A 114 -15.04 -3.18 12.10
C ALA A 114 -14.95 -2.51 13.49
N GLY A 115 -13.76 -2.35 14.04
CA GLY A 115 -13.51 -1.67 15.31
C GLY A 115 -13.44 -0.14 15.21
N GLY A 116 -13.60 0.42 14.00
CA GLY A 116 -13.56 1.86 13.77
C GLY A 116 -12.16 2.44 13.51
N LYS A 117 -11.11 1.61 13.47
CA LYS A 117 -9.77 2.03 13.11
C LYS A 117 -9.68 2.21 11.60
N SER A 118 -9.21 3.36 11.16
CA SER A 118 -8.99 3.65 9.75
C SER A 118 -7.52 3.85 9.42
N GLY A 119 -7.20 3.62 8.16
CA GLY A 119 -5.87 3.86 7.62
C GLY A 119 -5.95 4.19 6.15
N GLN A 120 -4.85 4.69 5.63
CA GLN A 120 -4.72 5.08 4.23
C GLN A 120 -3.42 4.55 3.68
N VAL A 121 -3.48 3.95 2.50
CA VAL A 121 -2.29 3.46 1.79
C VAL A 121 -2.39 3.79 0.31
N LYS A 122 -1.24 3.91 -0.32
CA LYS A 122 -1.09 4.15 -1.76
C LYS A 122 -0.47 2.91 -2.41
N PHE A 123 -1.07 2.47 -3.52
CA PHE A 123 -0.55 1.38 -4.34
C PHE A 123 0.24 1.91 -5.53
#